data_5a0fb75b007081fb84e64c71755d0b5d
#
_entry.id   5a0fb75b007081fb84e64c71755d0b5d
#
_cell.length_a   1.000
_cell.length_b   1.000
_cell.length_c   1.000
_cell.angle_alpha   90.00
_cell.angle_beta   90.00
_cell.angle_gamma   90.00
#
_symmetry.space_group_name_H-M   'P 1'
#
loop_
_entity.id
_entity.type
_entity.pdbx_description
1 polymer ?
#
loop_
_entity_poly.entity_id
_entity_poly.type
_entity_poly.pdbx_seq_one_letter_code
_entity_poly.pdbx_strand_id
1 'polypeptide(L)'
;MSQQLSEPSKHYVDGEWVEGKGSDTFESTNPATGETLGEFQRGTDADVDRALAAAEEAFEEWSALSYIDRAEYLWDIYHELRDRHEELGEVVTKECGKEISEGKADVTEAWHMVEWAAGNARHPHGDVVPSEIPGKDAYMRRQPRGVVGCISPWNFPVAIPFWHMAVTLVEGNTVVWKPAEQTPWCGQVIAEMFEESGIPDGVFNMVQGYGDAGEAIVEDDRTDTVLFTGSAEVGQEIAGEVGGQPGKLAACEMGGKNGIVVTSEADMDTAVHSAVMSSFKTTGQRCVSSERLLVHEDRYEEFKERFVDVAEDVAVGDPLEEDTFMGPLIEPDHEEKVTDYNDLAREEDVNVLVDRAELDGEEIPEGHEDGHWVGPFVYEADPEDDLRVTHEEVFGPHVALLEYSGDIEEAVELHNDTEYGLAGAIISEDYREINYFRDNAEIGLAYGNLPCIGAEVQLPFGGVKKSGNGYPSAREVIEAVTERTAWTLNNSEGIQMAQGLSADITTDGD
;
A
#
# COMPACT_ATOMS: atom_id res chain seq x y z
N MET A 1 -4.54 -15.68 -23.69
CA MET A 1 -6.00 -15.71 -23.43
C MET A 1 -6.18 -16.34 -22.06
N SER A 2 -6.31 -15.55 -21.02
CA SER A 2 -6.67 -16.05 -19.69
C SER A 2 -8.09 -16.61 -19.78
N GLN A 3 -8.24 -17.92 -19.55
CA GLN A 3 -9.54 -18.56 -19.58
C GLN A 3 -10.30 -18.17 -18.31
N GLN A 4 -11.57 -17.77 -18.46
CA GLN A 4 -12.52 -17.63 -17.38
C GLN A 4 -12.47 -18.90 -16.49
N LEU A 5 -12.40 -18.73 -15.17
CA LEU A 5 -12.34 -19.85 -14.25
C LEU A 5 -13.62 -20.69 -14.35
N SER A 6 -13.48 -21.97 -14.63
CA SER A 6 -14.62 -22.88 -14.92
C SER A 6 -15.28 -23.47 -13.65
N GLU A 7 -14.66 -23.32 -12.50
CA GLU A 7 -15.14 -23.74 -11.17
C GLU A 7 -14.75 -22.66 -10.15
N PRO A 8 -15.48 -22.51 -9.03
CA PRO A 8 -15.12 -21.56 -7.98
C PRO A 8 -13.70 -21.79 -7.48
N SER A 9 -12.91 -20.70 -7.43
CA SER A 9 -11.55 -20.77 -6.89
C SER A 9 -11.58 -21.05 -5.39
N LYS A 10 -10.58 -21.76 -4.90
CA LYS A 10 -10.46 -22.27 -3.54
C LYS A 10 -9.53 -21.40 -2.70
N HIS A 11 -9.52 -21.63 -1.40
CA HIS A 11 -8.46 -21.14 -0.52
C HIS A 11 -7.17 -21.95 -0.71
N TYR A 12 -6.02 -21.33 -0.44
CA TYR A 12 -4.74 -22.03 -0.40
C TYR A 12 -4.26 -22.09 1.04
N VAL A 13 -4.30 -23.27 1.62
CA VAL A 13 -4.00 -23.48 3.05
C VAL A 13 -3.20 -24.74 3.23
N ASP A 14 -2.09 -24.67 3.97
CA ASP A 14 -1.25 -25.81 4.32
C ASP A 14 -0.72 -26.56 3.08
N GLY A 15 -0.26 -25.79 2.08
CA GLY A 15 0.26 -26.33 0.82
C GLY A 15 -0.78 -26.91 -0.13
N GLU A 16 -2.07 -26.78 0.16
CA GLU A 16 -3.16 -27.39 -0.61
C GLU A 16 -4.25 -26.37 -0.99
N TRP A 17 -4.85 -26.56 -2.18
CA TRP A 17 -6.07 -25.89 -2.58
C TRP A 17 -7.29 -26.55 -1.93
N VAL A 18 -7.90 -25.86 -0.99
CA VAL A 18 -8.97 -26.40 -0.13
C VAL A 18 -10.30 -25.71 -0.37
N GLU A 19 -11.37 -26.49 -0.35
CA GLU A 19 -12.72 -25.95 -0.36
C GLU A 19 -13.02 -25.23 0.96
N GLY A 20 -13.73 -24.10 0.88
CA GLY A 20 -14.21 -23.37 2.03
C GLY A 20 -15.16 -24.20 2.89
N LYS A 21 -15.22 -23.87 4.17
CA LYS A 21 -16.16 -24.52 5.12
C LYS A 21 -17.60 -24.02 4.93
N GLY A 22 -17.76 -22.83 4.34
CA GLY A 22 -19.04 -22.29 3.89
C GLY A 22 -19.44 -22.81 2.51
N SER A 23 -20.68 -22.48 2.08
CA SER A 23 -21.17 -22.77 0.73
C SER A 23 -21.26 -21.52 -0.14
N ASP A 24 -20.98 -20.36 0.44
CA ASP A 24 -21.16 -19.09 -0.21
C ASP A 24 -19.97 -18.77 -1.12
N THR A 25 -20.26 -18.16 -2.25
CA THR A 25 -19.28 -17.71 -3.23
C THR A 25 -19.49 -16.23 -3.53
N PHE A 26 -18.54 -15.61 -4.18
CA PHE A 26 -18.63 -14.27 -4.71
C PHE A 26 -17.95 -14.19 -6.09
N GLU A 27 -18.32 -13.21 -6.87
CA GLU A 27 -17.82 -13.03 -8.23
C GLU A 27 -16.76 -11.91 -8.26
N SER A 28 -15.72 -12.11 -9.09
CA SER A 28 -14.88 -11.02 -9.58
C SER A 28 -15.48 -10.53 -10.90
N THR A 29 -15.58 -9.22 -11.06
CA THR A 29 -16.14 -8.59 -12.26
C THR A 29 -15.11 -7.65 -12.89
N ASN A 30 -15.14 -7.56 -14.22
CA ASN A 30 -14.36 -6.57 -14.95
C ASN A 30 -15.04 -5.21 -14.82
N PRO A 31 -14.43 -4.21 -14.15
CA PRO A 31 -15.04 -2.91 -13.94
C PRO A 31 -15.23 -2.09 -15.23
N ALA A 32 -14.57 -2.46 -16.32
CA ALA A 32 -14.73 -1.83 -17.61
C ALA A 32 -15.97 -2.32 -18.37
N THR A 33 -16.40 -3.58 -18.17
CA THR A 33 -17.45 -4.21 -18.97
C THR A 33 -18.62 -4.76 -18.14
N GLY A 34 -18.49 -4.85 -16.80
CA GLY A 34 -19.44 -5.54 -15.94
C GLY A 34 -19.43 -7.09 -16.11
N GLU A 35 -18.54 -7.64 -16.95
CA GLU A 35 -18.47 -9.08 -17.19
C GLU A 35 -17.88 -9.83 -15.98
N THR A 36 -18.50 -10.95 -15.57
CA THR A 36 -17.95 -11.83 -14.54
C THR A 36 -16.68 -12.51 -15.03
N LEU A 37 -15.56 -12.31 -14.35
CA LEU A 37 -14.26 -12.91 -14.62
C LEU A 37 -14.10 -14.30 -14.01
N GLY A 38 -14.66 -14.51 -12.84
CA GLY A 38 -14.62 -15.78 -12.14
C GLY A 38 -15.46 -15.79 -10.86
N GLU A 39 -15.63 -16.99 -10.29
CA GLU A 39 -16.32 -17.21 -9.03
C GLU A 39 -15.30 -17.71 -7.97
N PHE A 40 -15.41 -17.22 -6.75
CA PHE A 40 -14.47 -17.48 -5.65
C PHE A 40 -15.22 -17.89 -4.39
N GLN A 41 -14.65 -18.82 -3.63
CA GLN A 41 -15.25 -19.25 -2.37
C GLN A 41 -15.10 -18.16 -1.31
N ARG A 42 -16.18 -17.88 -0.58
CA ARG A 42 -16.18 -16.97 0.55
C ARG A 42 -15.64 -17.67 1.80
N GLY A 43 -14.52 -17.18 2.32
CA GLY A 43 -13.94 -17.66 3.58
C GLY A 43 -14.82 -17.35 4.78
N THR A 44 -14.74 -18.24 5.75
CA THR A 44 -15.43 -18.14 7.03
C THR A 44 -14.41 -18.17 8.17
N ASP A 45 -14.85 -17.88 9.42
CA ASP A 45 -13.98 -17.99 10.61
C ASP A 45 -13.31 -19.37 10.72
N ALA A 46 -13.97 -20.43 10.26
CA ALA A 46 -13.40 -21.79 10.27
C ALA A 46 -12.30 -22.01 9.22
N ASP A 47 -12.33 -21.25 8.13
CA ASP A 47 -11.26 -21.26 7.12
C ASP A 47 -10.05 -20.47 7.61
N VAL A 48 -10.29 -19.32 8.25
CA VAL A 48 -9.25 -18.53 8.92
C VAL A 48 -8.61 -19.31 10.07
N ASP A 49 -9.42 -19.98 10.93
CA ASP A 49 -8.92 -20.84 11.99
C ASP A 49 -7.98 -21.94 11.47
N ARG A 50 -8.34 -22.58 10.35
CA ARG A 50 -7.49 -23.58 9.68
C ARG A 50 -6.19 -22.98 9.16
N ALA A 51 -6.23 -21.80 8.54
CA ALA A 51 -5.05 -21.13 8.00
C ALA A 51 -4.09 -20.68 9.12
N LEU A 52 -4.62 -20.12 10.21
CA LEU A 52 -3.82 -19.74 11.36
C LEU A 52 -3.19 -20.94 12.07
N ALA A 53 -3.92 -22.06 12.17
CA ALA A 53 -3.36 -23.29 12.74
C ALA A 53 -2.20 -23.85 11.90
N ALA A 54 -2.32 -23.83 10.57
CA ALA A 54 -1.24 -24.24 9.67
C ALA A 54 -0.02 -23.30 9.78
N ALA A 55 -0.26 -21.97 9.85
CA ALA A 55 0.79 -20.98 9.99
C ALA A 55 1.55 -21.13 11.33
N GLU A 56 0.84 -21.37 12.43
CA GLU A 56 1.43 -21.60 13.77
C GLU A 56 2.27 -22.88 13.79
N GLU A 57 1.79 -23.99 13.19
CA GLU A 57 2.52 -25.25 13.11
C GLU A 57 3.80 -25.12 12.28
N ALA A 58 3.75 -24.42 11.15
CA ALA A 58 4.91 -24.26 10.26
C ALA A 58 5.98 -23.31 10.82
N PHE A 59 5.64 -22.41 11.75
CA PHE A 59 6.52 -21.35 12.22
C PHE A 59 7.83 -21.86 12.83
N GLU A 60 7.81 -22.94 13.64
CA GLU A 60 9.01 -23.44 14.32
C GLU A 60 10.07 -23.91 13.31
N GLU A 61 9.67 -24.67 12.30
CA GLU A 61 10.59 -25.18 11.28
C GLU A 61 11.06 -24.09 10.34
N TRP A 62 10.15 -23.19 9.90
CA TRP A 62 10.46 -22.07 9.01
C TRP A 62 11.42 -21.07 9.66
N SER A 63 11.16 -20.65 10.89
CA SER A 63 12.00 -19.68 11.61
C SER A 63 13.39 -20.24 11.95
N ALA A 64 13.54 -21.57 12.03
CA ALA A 64 14.83 -22.23 12.26
C ALA A 64 15.72 -22.28 11.02
N LEU A 65 15.20 -22.08 9.81
CA LEU A 65 16.00 -21.97 8.59
C LEU A 65 16.89 -20.73 8.63
N SER A 66 18.02 -20.79 7.91
CA SER A 66 18.83 -19.58 7.73
C SER A 66 18.12 -18.57 6.83
N TYR A 67 18.47 -17.28 6.97
CA TYR A 67 17.97 -16.22 6.07
C TYR A 67 18.21 -16.56 4.59
N ILE A 68 19.34 -17.22 4.28
CA ILE A 68 19.70 -17.57 2.92
C ILE A 68 18.80 -18.70 2.39
N ASP A 69 18.52 -19.72 3.21
CA ASP A 69 17.64 -20.81 2.79
C ASP A 69 16.22 -20.32 2.56
N ARG A 70 15.71 -19.38 3.39
CA ARG A 70 14.40 -18.74 3.15
C ARG A 70 14.39 -17.88 1.90
N ALA A 71 15.49 -17.17 1.63
CA ALA A 71 15.61 -16.33 0.43
C ALA A 71 15.62 -17.14 -0.88
N GLU A 72 16.04 -18.40 -0.88
CA GLU A 72 16.01 -19.24 -2.10
C GLU A 72 14.56 -19.41 -2.61
N TYR A 73 13.59 -19.61 -1.72
CA TYR A 73 12.16 -19.65 -2.10
C TYR A 73 11.67 -18.32 -2.67
N LEU A 74 12.15 -17.19 -2.14
CA LEU A 74 11.79 -15.87 -2.68
C LEU A 74 12.42 -15.65 -4.07
N TRP A 75 13.60 -16.20 -4.35
CA TRP A 75 14.17 -16.15 -5.70
C TRP A 75 13.34 -16.95 -6.70
N ASP A 76 12.74 -18.07 -6.30
CA ASP A 76 11.83 -18.82 -7.16
C ASP A 76 10.56 -17.99 -7.44
N ILE A 77 9.94 -17.36 -6.44
CA ILE A 77 8.82 -16.42 -6.61
C ILE A 77 9.18 -15.23 -7.51
N TYR A 78 10.40 -14.68 -7.36
CA TYR A 78 10.88 -13.61 -8.24
C TYR A 78 10.90 -14.04 -9.72
N HIS A 79 11.31 -15.26 -10.00
CA HIS A 79 11.33 -15.79 -11.36
C HIS A 79 9.92 -15.99 -11.90
N GLU A 80 9.00 -16.51 -11.09
CA GLU A 80 7.58 -16.66 -11.45
C GLU A 80 6.93 -15.31 -11.78
N LEU A 81 7.11 -14.28 -10.94
CA LEU A 81 6.61 -12.93 -11.19
C LEU A 81 7.11 -12.37 -12.53
N ARG A 82 8.38 -12.60 -12.85
CA ARG A 82 8.97 -12.14 -14.11
C ARG A 82 8.49 -12.93 -15.32
N ASP A 83 8.36 -14.22 -15.18
CA ASP A 83 7.95 -15.10 -16.29
C ASP A 83 6.46 -14.92 -16.60
N ARG A 84 5.62 -14.64 -15.58
CA ARG A 84 4.18 -14.40 -15.72
C ARG A 84 3.80 -12.90 -15.80
N HIS A 85 4.76 -11.99 -15.98
CA HIS A 85 4.55 -10.55 -15.99
C HIS A 85 3.42 -10.06 -16.89
N GLU A 86 3.42 -10.49 -18.16
CA GLU A 86 2.40 -10.10 -19.15
C GLU A 86 1.02 -10.65 -18.75
N GLU A 87 0.97 -11.92 -18.33
CA GLU A 87 -0.26 -12.59 -17.91
C GLU A 87 -0.87 -11.90 -16.67
N LEU A 88 -0.07 -11.74 -15.63
CA LEU A 88 -0.56 -11.16 -14.39
C LEU A 88 -0.89 -9.67 -14.53
N GLY A 89 -0.12 -8.91 -15.35
CA GLY A 89 -0.45 -7.53 -15.70
C GLY A 89 -1.81 -7.40 -16.38
N GLU A 90 -2.16 -8.35 -17.28
CA GLU A 90 -3.49 -8.40 -17.90
C GLU A 90 -4.60 -8.75 -16.89
N VAL A 91 -4.32 -9.64 -15.94
CA VAL A 91 -5.27 -9.96 -14.84
C VAL A 91 -5.51 -8.74 -13.95
N VAL A 92 -4.46 -8.05 -13.56
CA VAL A 92 -4.57 -6.79 -12.78
C VAL A 92 -5.43 -5.78 -13.51
N THR A 93 -5.19 -5.55 -14.80
CA THR A 93 -5.98 -4.62 -15.62
C THR A 93 -7.45 -5.00 -15.66
N LYS A 94 -7.76 -6.28 -15.81
CA LYS A 94 -9.14 -6.78 -15.88
C LYS A 94 -9.89 -6.70 -14.56
N GLU A 95 -9.23 -6.93 -13.43
CA GLU A 95 -9.87 -6.87 -12.13
C GLU A 95 -9.92 -5.44 -11.54
N CYS A 96 -8.88 -4.62 -11.78
CA CYS A 96 -8.80 -3.27 -11.21
C CYS A 96 -9.32 -2.17 -12.13
N GLY A 97 -9.41 -2.41 -13.43
CA GLY A 97 -9.74 -1.36 -14.40
C GLY A 97 -8.60 -0.39 -14.71
N LYS A 98 -7.41 -0.52 -14.08
CA LYS A 98 -6.25 0.33 -14.41
C LYS A 98 -5.67 -0.04 -15.79
N GLU A 99 -5.10 0.95 -16.48
CA GLU A 99 -4.55 0.73 -17.82
C GLU A 99 -3.41 -0.30 -17.82
N ILE A 100 -3.20 -0.98 -18.95
CA ILE A 100 -2.34 -2.17 -19.05
C ILE A 100 -0.87 -1.91 -18.67
N SER A 101 -0.33 -0.72 -18.92
CA SER A 101 1.02 -0.41 -18.49
C SER A 101 1.13 -0.27 -16.97
N GLU A 102 0.07 0.22 -16.31
CA GLU A 102 0.00 0.28 -14.85
C GLU A 102 -0.21 -1.12 -14.23
N GLY A 103 -1.02 -1.98 -14.88
CA GLY A 103 -1.15 -3.38 -14.48
C GLY A 103 0.18 -4.13 -14.52
N LYS A 104 0.97 -3.93 -15.55
CA LYS A 104 2.33 -4.48 -15.67
C LYS A 104 3.31 -3.83 -14.69
N ALA A 105 3.17 -2.52 -14.41
CA ALA A 105 4.01 -1.83 -13.43
C ALA A 105 3.77 -2.35 -12.00
N ASP A 106 2.54 -2.69 -11.65
CA ASP A 106 2.18 -3.33 -10.38
C ASP A 106 2.98 -4.64 -10.17
N VAL A 107 3.00 -5.51 -11.18
CA VAL A 107 3.79 -6.76 -11.15
C VAL A 107 5.30 -6.46 -11.08
N THR A 108 5.76 -5.42 -11.81
CA THR A 108 7.17 -4.98 -11.78
C THR A 108 7.59 -4.57 -10.39
N GLU A 109 6.77 -3.81 -9.70
CA GLU A 109 7.02 -3.34 -8.35
C GLU A 109 7.04 -4.50 -7.34
N ALA A 110 6.17 -5.49 -7.51
CA ALA A 110 6.19 -6.73 -6.73
C ALA A 110 7.52 -7.47 -6.83
N TRP A 111 8.03 -7.72 -8.04
CA TRP A 111 9.32 -8.42 -8.13
C TRP A 111 10.51 -7.60 -7.63
N HIS A 112 10.49 -6.26 -7.74
CA HIS A 112 11.50 -5.43 -7.12
C HIS A 112 11.53 -5.59 -5.60
N MET A 113 10.35 -5.73 -4.97
CA MET A 113 10.27 -5.97 -3.53
C MET A 113 10.80 -7.35 -3.15
N VAL A 114 10.45 -8.39 -3.91
CA VAL A 114 10.94 -9.76 -3.69
C VAL A 114 12.47 -9.81 -3.89
N GLU A 115 12.98 -9.18 -4.95
CA GLU A 115 14.44 -9.06 -5.21
C GLU A 115 15.14 -8.37 -4.04
N TRP A 116 14.57 -7.24 -3.56
CA TRP A 116 15.15 -6.50 -2.44
C TRP A 116 15.17 -7.36 -1.18
N ALA A 117 14.06 -8.01 -0.83
CA ALA A 117 13.95 -8.86 0.37
C ALA A 117 14.93 -10.05 0.32
N ALA A 118 14.95 -10.80 -0.79
CA ALA A 118 15.86 -11.92 -0.98
C ALA A 118 17.33 -11.48 -1.01
N GLY A 119 17.65 -10.34 -1.66
CA GLY A 119 18.99 -9.77 -1.69
C GLY A 119 19.50 -9.36 -0.31
N ASN A 120 18.63 -8.86 0.55
CA ASN A 120 18.97 -8.45 1.92
C ASN A 120 19.25 -9.62 2.87
N ALA A 121 18.95 -10.86 2.52
CA ALA A 121 19.24 -12.03 3.35
C ALA A 121 20.74 -12.20 3.72
N ARG A 122 21.62 -11.53 2.97
CA ARG A 122 23.09 -11.53 3.23
C ARG A 122 23.60 -10.24 3.86
N HIS A 123 22.73 -9.30 4.18
CA HIS A 123 23.08 -8.05 4.84
C HIS A 123 22.99 -8.18 6.38
N PRO A 124 23.61 -7.27 7.15
CA PRO A 124 23.52 -7.31 8.61
C PRO A 124 22.08 -7.15 9.10
N HIS A 125 21.63 -8.05 9.97
CA HIS A 125 20.32 -8.03 10.61
C HIS A 125 20.38 -7.56 12.08
N GLY A 126 21.33 -6.69 12.41
CA GLY A 126 21.47 -6.15 13.75
C GLY A 126 22.74 -5.31 13.88
N ASP A 127 22.89 -4.68 15.04
CA ASP A 127 23.98 -3.77 15.33
C ASP A 127 24.95 -4.39 16.33
N VAL A 128 26.25 -4.24 16.06
CA VAL A 128 27.30 -4.49 17.04
C VAL A 128 27.76 -3.15 17.60
N VAL A 129 27.59 -2.96 18.90
CA VAL A 129 27.91 -1.71 19.58
C VAL A 129 29.01 -1.89 20.62
N PRO A 130 29.86 -0.86 20.85
CA PRO A 130 30.89 -0.94 21.88
C PRO A 130 30.26 -0.98 23.28
N SER A 131 30.79 -1.91 24.13
CA SER A 131 30.45 -1.92 25.55
C SER A 131 31.28 -0.90 26.31
N GLU A 132 30.73 -0.27 27.34
CA GLU A 132 31.47 0.58 28.29
C GLU A 132 32.42 -0.22 29.19
N ILE A 133 32.31 -1.56 29.23
CA ILE A 133 33.12 -2.44 30.05
C ILE A 133 34.03 -3.28 29.15
N PRO A 134 35.36 -3.25 29.34
CA PRO A 134 36.29 -4.09 28.61
C PRO A 134 35.98 -5.59 28.77
N GLY A 135 36.14 -6.35 27.70
CA GLY A 135 35.89 -7.80 27.70
C GLY A 135 34.44 -8.20 27.63
N LYS A 136 33.55 -7.26 27.24
CA LYS A 136 32.15 -7.56 26.92
C LYS A 136 31.85 -7.27 25.46
N ASP A 137 31.04 -8.13 24.86
CA ASP A 137 30.40 -7.91 23.57
C ASP A 137 28.97 -7.45 23.78
N ALA A 138 28.56 -6.41 23.05
CA ALA A 138 27.19 -5.90 23.05
C ALA A 138 26.66 -5.82 21.62
N TYR A 139 25.51 -6.43 21.38
CA TYR A 139 24.87 -6.39 20.07
C TYR A 139 23.35 -6.50 20.17
N MET A 140 22.68 -6.00 19.17
CA MET A 140 21.25 -6.19 18.96
C MET A 140 21.03 -7.28 17.92
N ARG A 141 20.03 -8.13 18.13
CA ARG A 141 19.61 -9.16 17.21
C ARG A 141 18.10 -9.02 16.95
N ARG A 142 17.70 -9.26 15.69
CA ARG A 142 16.29 -9.39 15.31
C ARG A 142 15.87 -10.84 15.35
N GLN A 143 14.61 -11.07 15.69
CA GLN A 143 13.95 -12.37 15.67
C GLN A 143 12.56 -12.22 15.07
N PRO A 144 12.03 -13.21 14.33
CA PRO A 144 10.67 -13.16 13.83
C PRO A 144 9.66 -13.08 14.99
N ARG A 145 8.52 -12.47 14.75
CA ARG A 145 7.46 -12.35 15.75
C ARG A 145 6.60 -13.60 15.83
N GLY A 146 6.30 -14.24 14.70
CA GLY A 146 5.45 -15.44 14.65
C GLY A 146 4.56 -15.46 13.40
N VAL A 147 3.25 -15.55 13.61
CA VAL A 147 2.24 -15.53 12.55
C VAL A 147 1.85 -14.09 12.21
N VAL A 148 1.92 -13.74 10.92
CA VAL A 148 1.57 -12.42 10.43
C VAL A 148 0.31 -12.50 9.59
N GLY A 149 -0.73 -11.79 10.01
CA GLY A 149 -1.93 -11.55 9.23
C GLY A 149 -1.69 -10.41 8.25
N CYS A 150 -1.87 -10.66 6.96
CA CYS A 150 -1.76 -9.64 5.90
C CYS A 150 -3.14 -9.38 5.30
N ILE A 151 -3.55 -8.11 5.25
CA ILE A 151 -4.81 -7.69 4.63
C ILE A 151 -4.46 -6.59 3.63
N SER A 152 -4.71 -6.85 2.34
CA SER A 152 -4.28 -5.96 1.26
C SER A 152 -5.46 -5.41 0.46
N PRO A 153 -5.31 -4.21 -0.15
CA PRO A 153 -6.35 -3.57 -0.94
C PRO A 153 -6.36 -4.06 -2.38
N TRP A 154 -7.35 -3.58 -3.13
CA TRP A 154 -7.57 -3.91 -4.53
C TRP A 154 -6.79 -3.05 -5.52
N ASN A 155 -6.37 -1.84 -5.15
CA ASN A 155 -5.79 -0.89 -6.10
C ASN A 155 -4.36 -1.21 -6.56
N PHE A 156 -3.61 -1.97 -5.77
CA PHE A 156 -2.31 -2.58 -6.11
C PHE A 156 -2.30 -4.04 -5.64
N PRO A 157 -3.08 -4.92 -6.29
CA PRO A 157 -3.37 -6.26 -5.79
C PRO A 157 -2.17 -7.22 -5.86
N VAL A 158 -1.08 -6.81 -6.51
CA VAL A 158 0.17 -7.58 -6.60
C VAL A 158 1.29 -6.93 -5.80
N ALA A 159 1.58 -5.65 -6.01
CA ALA A 159 2.68 -4.97 -5.33
C ALA A 159 2.52 -4.93 -3.82
N ILE A 160 1.37 -4.47 -3.32
CA ILE A 160 1.16 -4.31 -1.87
C ILE A 160 1.21 -5.65 -1.11
N PRO A 161 0.60 -6.75 -1.57
CA PRO A 161 0.83 -8.06 -0.94
C PRO A 161 2.30 -8.43 -0.81
N PHE A 162 3.10 -8.23 -1.85
CA PHE A 162 4.53 -8.52 -1.77
C PHE A 162 5.31 -7.53 -0.92
N TRP A 163 4.85 -6.28 -0.79
CA TRP A 163 5.43 -5.33 0.18
C TRP A 163 5.26 -5.82 1.62
N HIS A 164 4.13 -6.44 1.92
CA HIS A 164 3.87 -7.05 3.23
C HIS A 164 4.64 -8.38 3.40
N MET A 165 4.53 -9.29 2.42
CA MET A 165 4.90 -10.69 2.60
C MET A 165 6.39 -10.99 2.37
N ALA A 166 7.06 -10.31 1.42
CA ALA A 166 8.42 -10.68 1.03
C ALA A 166 9.41 -10.54 2.21
N VAL A 167 9.40 -9.41 2.91
CA VAL A 167 10.23 -9.20 4.10
C VAL A 167 9.74 -10.06 5.26
N THR A 168 8.44 -10.19 5.46
CA THR A 168 7.83 -11.04 6.50
C THR A 168 8.36 -12.47 6.43
N LEU A 169 8.36 -13.05 5.24
CA LEU A 169 8.81 -14.43 5.01
C LEU A 169 10.33 -14.57 5.18
N VAL A 170 11.14 -13.67 4.59
CA VAL A 170 12.60 -13.77 4.72
C VAL A 170 13.08 -13.58 6.16
N GLU A 171 12.37 -12.78 6.96
CA GLU A 171 12.65 -12.61 8.39
C GLU A 171 12.26 -13.83 9.22
N GLY A 172 11.49 -14.77 8.65
CA GLY A 172 11.20 -16.07 9.27
C GLY A 172 9.82 -16.16 9.92
N ASN A 173 8.92 -15.25 9.60
CA ASN A 173 7.51 -15.35 10.00
C ASN A 173 6.73 -16.20 9.00
N THR A 174 5.58 -16.70 9.42
CA THR A 174 4.56 -17.31 8.56
C THR A 174 3.45 -16.31 8.27
N VAL A 175 2.69 -16.54 7.19
CA VAL A 175 1.71 -15.59 6.67
C VAL A 175 0.34 -16.24 6.53
N VAL A 176 -0.69 -15.52 6.99
CA VAL A 176 -2.09 -15.70 6.60
C VAL A 176 -2.56 -14.45 5.90
N TRP A 177 -2.87 -14.56 4.61
CA TRP A 177 -3.20 -13.44 3.75
C TRP A 177 -4.67 -13.46 3.33
N LYS A 178 -5.33 -12.29 3.44
CA LYS A 178 -6.63 -12.01 2.86
C LYS A 178 -6.46 -10.97 1.75
N PRO A 179 -6.53 -11.35 0.46
CA PRO A 179 -6.60 -10.40 -0.65
C PRO A 179 -7.93 -9.63 -0.64
N ALA A 180 -8.00 -8.50 -1.34
CA ALA A 180 -9.25 -7.78 -1.52
C ALA A 180 -10.26 -8.62 -2.32
N GLU A 181 -11.53 -8.50 -1.96
CA GLU A 181 -12.64 -9.20 -2.61
C GLU A 181 -12.90 -8.72 -4.05
N GLN A 182 -12.43 -7.53 -4.41
CA GLN A 182 -12.51 -7.00 -5.76
C GLN A 182 -11.47 -7.62 -6.71
N THR A 183 -10.37 -8.15 -6.17
CA THR A 183 -9.23 -8.67 -6.97
C THR A 183 -8.79 -10.08 -6.56
N PRO A 184 -9.75 -11.02 -6.40
CA PRO A 184 -9.45 -12.37 -5.92
C PRO A 184 -8.69 -13.23 -6.93
N TRP A 185 -8.77 -12.94 -8.23
CA TRP A 185 -8.02 -13.66 -9.25
C TRP A 185 -6.53 -13.34 -9.18
N CYS A 186 -6.15 -12.06 -8.96
CA CYS A 186 -4.77 -11.71 -8.62
C CYS A 186 -4.27 -12.51 -7.41
N GLY A 187 -5.11 -12.63 -6.38
CA GLY A 187 -4.81 -13.46 -5.21
C GLY A 187 -4.56 -14.92 -5.55
N GLN A 188 -5.39 -15.52 -6.39
CA GLN A 188 -5.20 -16.90 -6.84
C GLN A 188 -3.88 -17.07 -7.59
N VAL A 189 -3.57 -16.19 -8.55
CA VAL A 189 -2.32 -16.28 -9.33
C VAL A 189 -1.09 -16.15 -8.43
N ILE A 190 -1.13 -15.28 -7.42
CA ILE A 190 -0.06 -15.18 -6.42
C ILE A 190 0.08 -16.49 -5.62
N ALA A 191 -1.03 -17.08 -5.18
CA ALA A 191 -0.97 -18.35 -4.45
C ALA A 191 -0.43 -19.50 -5.31
N GLU A 192 -0.73 -19.54 -6.61
CA GLU A 192 -0.11 -20.47 -7.56
C GLU A 192 1.42 -20.31 -7.62
N MET A 193 1.93 -19.08 -7.61
CA MET A 193 3.38 -18.83 -7.59
C MET A 193 4.03 -19.33 -6.28
N PHE A 194 3.35 -19.19 -5.15
CA PHE A 194 3.82 -19.76 -3.88
C PHE A 194 3.84 -21.29 -3.90
N GLU A 195 2.81 -21.93 -4.48
CA GLU A 195 2.80 -23.40 -4.70
C GLU A 195 3.97 -23.84 -5.58
N GLU A 196 4.19 -23.15 -6.72
CA GLU A 196 5.26 -23.47 -7.68
C GLU A 196 6.66 -23.23 -7.10
N SER A 197 6.83 -22.29 -6.17
CA SER A 197 8.10 -22.06 -5.46
C SER A 197 8.51 -23.19 -4.54
N GLY A 198 7.58 -24.08 -4.19
CA GLY A 198 7.80 -25.17 -3.26
C GLY A 198 8.09 -24.72 -1.83
N ILE A 199 7.64 -23.54 -1.44
CA ILE A 199 7.71 -23.07 -0.04
C ILE A 199 7.04 -24.09 0.88
N PRO A 200 7.58 -24.40 2.09
CA PRO A 200 7.01 -25.42 2.95
C PRO A 200 5.53 -25.17 3.28
N ASP A 201 4.77 -26.27 3.39
CA ASP A 201 3.35 -26.22 3.73
C ASP A 201 3.11 -25.40 5.01
N GLY A 202 2.04 -24.63 5.04
CA GLY A 202 1.68 -23.76 6.17
C GLY A 202 2.44 -22.44 6.29
N VAL A 203 3.59 -22.26 5.62
CA VAL A 203 4.37 -21.00 5.67
C VAL A 203 3.62 -19.82 5.03
N PHE A 204 2.92 -20.08 3.94
CA PHE A 204 2.04 -19.15 3.28
C PHE A 204 0.63 -19.75 3.17
N ASN A 205 -0.38 -18.97 3.58
CA ASN A 205 -1.78 -19.36 3.52
C ASN A 205 -2.62 -18.19 2.99
N MET A 206 -3.58 -18.46 2.12
CA MET A 206 -4.49 -17.46 1.57
C MET A 206 -5.95 -17.86 1.80
N VAL A 207 -6.71 -16.94 2.39
CA VAL A 207 -8.16 -17.08 2.57
C VAL A 207 -8.86 -15.97 1.79
N GLN A 208 -9.59 -16.34 0.74
CA GLN A 208 -10.45 -15.43 -0.02
C GLN A 208 -11.69 -15.06 0.79
N GLY A 209 -12.21 -13.83 0.69
CA GLY A 209 -13.43 -13.44 1.41
C GLY A 209 -13.53 -11.94 1.63
N TYR A 210 -14.57 -11.54 2.32
CA TYR A 210 -14.90 -10.16 2.67
C TYR A 210 -14.21 -9.71 3.97
N GLY A 211 -14.64 -8.57 4.52
CA GLY A 211 -14.10 -7.97 5.74
C GLY A 211 -14.15 -8.88 6.96
N ASP A 212 -15.18 -9.75 7.06
CA ASP A 212 -15.34 -10.72 8.16
C ASP A 212 -14.15 -11.70 8.26
N ALA A 213 -13.61 -12.18 7.14
CA ALA A 213 -12.39 -12.99 7.16
C ALA A 213 -11.15 -12.18 7.64
N GLY A 214 -11.09 -10.91 7.30
CA GLY A 214 -10.06 -10.00 7.82
C GLY A 214 -10.18 -9.77 9.33
N GLU A 215 -11.38 -9.53 9.82
CA GLU A 215 -11.70 -9.38 11.25
C GLU A 215 -11.28 -10.63 12.04
N ALA A 216 -11.62 -11.82 11.53
CA ALA A 216 -11.22 -13.08 12.17
C ALA A 216 -9.69 -13.23 12.26
N ILE A 217 -8.90 -12.79 11.27
CA ILE A 217 -7.43 -12.75 11.33
C ILE A 217 -6.96 -11.77 12.41
N VAL A 218 -7.58 -10.58 12.49
CA VAL A 218 -7.21 -9.52 13.44
C VAL A 218 -7.52 -9.91 14.88
N GLU A 219 -8.64 -10.57 15.14
CA GLU A 219 -9.09 -10.91 16.51
C GLU A 219 -8.38 -12.14 17.09
N ASP A 220 -7.89 -13.07 16.28
CA ASP A 220 -7.32 -14.33 16.74
C ASP A 220 -6.00 -14.13 17.50
N ASP A 221 -5.88 -14.72 18.67
CA ASP A 221 -4.71 -14.63 19.56
C ASP A 221 -3.42 -15.21 18.94
N ARG A 222 -3.51 -16.07 17.92
CA ARG A 222 -2.35 -16.63 17.20
C ARG A 222 -1.71 -15.63 16.22
N THR A 223 -2.42 -14.59 15.84
CA THR A 223 -1.86 -13.52 15.01
C THR A 223 -0.98 -12.60 15.85
N ASP A 224 0.32 -12.63 15.66
CA ASP A 224 1.29 -11.81 16.39
C ASP A 224 1.43 -10.39 15.80
N THR A 225 1.25 -10.27 14.49
CA THR A 225 1.31 -8.98 13.79
C THR A 225 0.25 -8.92 12.71
N VAL A 226 -0.42 -7.79 12.59
CA VAL A 226 -1.33 -7.46 11.48
C VAL A 226 -0.67 -6.41 10.61
N LEU A 227 -0.50 -6.71 9.32
CA LEU A 227 -0.13 -5.75 8.28
C LEU A 227 -1.37 -5.44 7.45
N PHE A 228 -1.77 -4.18 7.46
CA PHE A 228 -2.97 -3.71 6.78
C PHE A 228 -2.66 -2.57 5.83
N THR A 229 -3.22 -2.62 4.63
CA THR A 229 -3.33 -1.46 3.74
C THR A 229 -4.77 -1.34 3.25
N GLY A 230 -5.37 -0.16 3.42
CA GLY A 230 -6.77 0.08 3.06
C GLY A 230 -7.29 1.44 3.55
N SER A 231 -8.61 1.53 3.84
CA SER A 231 -9.23 2.77 4.28
C SER A 231 -8.77 3.20 5.69
N ALA A 232 -8.80 4.51 5.95
CA ALA A 232 -8.47 5.05 7.28
C ALA A 232 -9.43 4.58 8.37
N GLU A 233 -10.70 4.36 8.05
CA GLU A 233 -11.71 3.87 8.98
C GLU A 233 -11.35 2.46 9.47
N VAL A 234 -11.16 1.52 8.56
CA VAL A 234 -10.82 0.13 8.89
C VAL A 234 -9.46 0.03 9.58
N GLY A 235 -8.45 0.78 9.12
CA GLY A 235 -7.12 0.77 9.75
C GLY A 235 -7.14 1.29 11.19
N GLN A 236 -7.98 2.28 11.50
CA GLN A 236 -8.17 2.78 12.87
C GLN A 236 -8.90 1.75 13.75
N GLU A 237 -9.88 1.02 13.22
CA GLU A 237 -10.55 -0.07 13.93
C GLU A 237 -9.55 -1.19 14.28
N ILE A 238 -8.76 -1.65 13.31
CA ILE A 238 -7.70 -2.64 13.51
C ILE A 238 -6.69 -2.18 14.57
N ALA A 239 -6.19 -0.94 14.45
CA ALA A 239 -5.24 -0.38 15.40
C ALA A 239 -5.85 -0.26 16.82
N GLY A 240 -7.14 0.07 16.91
CA GLY A 240 -7.89 0.13 18.17
C GLY A 240 -8.05 -1.25 18.82
N GLU A 241 -8.40 -2.26 18.06
CA GLU A 241 -8.57 -3.64 18.53
C GLU A 241 -7.24 -4.22 19.03
N VAL A 242 -6.18 -4.10 18.21
CA VAL A 242 -4.86 -4.63 18.53
C VAL A 242 -4.18 -3.83 19.66
N GLY A 243 -4.41 -2.51 19.74
CA GLY A 243 -3.72 -1.62 20.69
C GLY A 243 -3.91 -1.97 22.17
N GLY A 244 -4.96 -2.75 22.50
CA GLY A 244 -5.21 -3.27 23.84
C GLY A 244 -4.55 -4.62 24.16
N GLN A 245 -3.90 -5.26 23.19
CA GLN A 245 -3.39 -6.64 23.27
C GLN A 245 -1.85 -6.64 23.42
N PRO A 246 -1.28 -6.85 24.65
CA PRO A 246 0.17 -6.86 24.83
C PRO A 246 0.83 -7.99 24.03
N GLY A 247 1.86 -7.63 23.25
CA GLY A 247 2.61 -8.59 22.41
C GLY A 247 2.15 -8.59 20.95
N LYS A 248 0.91 -8.25 20.65
CA LYS A 248 0.39 -8.10 19.30
C LYS A 248 0.65 -6.71 18.74
N LEU A 249 0.89 -6.60 17.44
CA LEU A 249 1.17 -5.35 16.76
C LEU A 249 0.29 -5.19 15.52
N ALA A 250 -0.22 -3.99 15.29
CA ALA A 250 -0.81 -3.61 14.00
C ALA A 250 0.03 -2.52 13.36
N ALA A 251 0.41 -2.72 12.12
CA ALA A 251 0.98 -1.71 11.25
C ALA A 251 -0.01 -1.49 10.09
N CYS A 252 -0.51 -0.25 10.00
CA CYS A 252 -1.58 0.11 9.08
C CYS A 252 -1.10 1.22 8.15
N GLU A 253 -1.29 1.01 6.86
CA GLU A 253 -1.13 2.00 5.80
C GLU A 253 -2.51 2.38 5.29
N MET A 254 -2.82 3.67 5.30
CA MET A 254 -4.18 4.17 5.07
C MET A 254 -4.16 5.26 4.01
N GLY A 255 -5.33 5.77 3.67
CA GLY A 255 -5.50 6.79 2.65
C GLY A 255 -4.82 8.13 2.93
N GLY A 256 -4.96 9.07 2.01
CA GLY A 256 -4.37 10.40 2.06
C GLY A 256 -5.19 11.46 1.36
N LYS A 257 -5.03 12.72 1.77
CA LYS A 257 -5.51 13.90 1.05
C LYS A 257 -4.29 14.68 0.53
N ASN A 258 -3.61 14.07 -0.42
CA ASN A 258 -2.29 14.52 -0.85
C ASN A 258 -2.33 15.80 -1.67
N GLY A 259 -1.24 16.58 -1.59
CA GLY A 259 -1.13 17.85 -2.26
C GLY A 259 0.14 18.02 -3.08
N ILE A 260 0.05 18.82 -4.15
CA ILE A 260 1.21 19.33 -4.88
C ILE A 260 1.29 20.83 -4.67
N VAL A 261 2.45 21.32 -4.20
CA VAL A 261 2.76 22.75 -4.10
C VAL A 261 3.49 23.18 -5.36
N VAL A 262 2.92 24.14 -6.10
CA VAL A 262 3.51 24.77 -7.29
C VAL A 262 3.90 26.19 -6.92
N THR A 263 5.21 26.46 -6.82
CA THR A 263 5.72 27.76 -6.38
C THR A 263 5.81 28.78 -7.54
N SER A 264 6.09 30.05 -7.23
CA SER A 264 6.36 31.08 -8.24
C SER A 264 7.56 30.74 -9.14
N GLU A 265 8.51 29.95 -8.64
CA GLU A 265 9.71 29.51 -9.33
C GLU A 265 9.54 28.13 -10.03
N ALA A 266 8.31 27.63 -10.15
CA ALA A 266 8.04 26.34 -10.76
C ALA A 266 8.24 26.35 -12.30
N ASP A 267 8.84 25.28 -12.83
CA ASP A 267 8.74 24.93 -14.24
C ASP A 267 7.33 24.42 -14.57
N MET A 268 6.62 25.10 -15.44
CA MET A 268 5.21 24.81 -15.72
C MET A 268 5.00 23.49 -16.46
N ASP A 269 5.93 23.06 -17.29
CA ASP A 269 5.81 21.76 -17.97
C ASP A 269 5.90 20.62 -16.93
N THR A 270 6.83 20.73 -16.00
CA THR A 270 6.96 19.79 -14.87
C THR A 270 5.74 19.85 -13.94
N ALA A 271 5.23 21.05 -13.65
CA ALA A 271 4.09 21.23 -12.75
C ALA A 271 2.82 20.59 -13.30
N VAL A 272 2.45 20.91 -14.54
CA VAL A 272 1.25 20.36 -15.19
C VAL A 272 1.38 18.84 -15.37
N HIS A 273 2.54 18.38 -15.86
CA HIS A 273 2.77 16.94 -16.02
C HIS A 273 2.64 16.18 -14.68
N SER A 274 3.27 16.70 -13.62
CA SER A 274 3.21 16.07 -12.29
C SER A 274 1.79 16.06 -11.72
N ALA A 275 1.05 17.13 -11.89
CA ALA A 275 -0.34 17.23 -11.45
C ALA A 275 -1.24 16.22 -12.18
N VAL A 276 -1.19 16.17 -13.51
CA VAL A 276 -1.99 15.24 -14.34
C VAL A 276 -1.69 13.79 -13.97
N MET A 277 -0.41 13.43 -13.89
CA MET A 277 0.02 12.08 -13.53
C MET A 277 -0.44 11.68 -12.12
N SER A 278 -0.33 12.60 -11.16
CA SER A 278 -0.69 12.31 -9.76
C SER A 278 -2.20 12.25 -9.53
N SER A 279 -2.97 13.02 -10.30
CA SER A 279 -4.41 13.13 -10.06
C SER A 279 -5.24 12.09 -10.84
N PHE A 280 -4.79 11.69 -12.05
CA PHE A 280 -5.65 10.91 -12.94
C PHE A 280 -5.16 9.51 -13.26
N LYS A 281 -3.87 9.16 -13.05
CA LYS A 281 -3.44 7.76 -13.21
C LYS A 281 -4.15 6.83 -12.23
N THR A 282 -4.47 5.62 -12.66
CA THR A 282 -5.34 4.67 -11.97
C THR A 282 -6.73 5.27 -11.63
N THR A 283 -7.18 6.23 -12.44
CA THR A 283 -8.45 6.95 -12.23
C THR A 283 -8.51 7.65 -10.85
N GLY A 284 -7.36 8.15 -10.36
CA GLY A 284 -7.23 8.74 -9.02
C GLY A 284 -7.27 7.74 -7.85
N GLN A 285 -7.36 6.43 -8.11
CA GLN A 285 -7.55 5.39 -7.10
C GLN A 285 -6.23 4.91 -6.47
N ARG A 286 -5.36 5.86 -6.11
CA ARG A 286 -4.11 5.57 -5.38
C ARG A 286 -4.11 6.30 -4.04
N CYS A 287 -3.59 5.66 -3.03
CA CYS A 287 -3.39 6.30 -1.73
C CYS A 287 -2.51 7.56 -1.81
N VAL A 288 -1.65 7.64 -2.81
CA VAL A 288 -0.75 8.79 -3.10
C VAL A 288 -1.29 9.73 -4.18
N SER A 289 -2.50 9.54 -4.73
CA SER A 289 -3.09 10.46 -5.70
C SER A 289 -3.22 11.86 -5.12
N SER A 290 -2.93 12.88 -5.93
CA SER A 290 -3.08 14.26 -5.52
C SER A 290 -4.49 14.75 -5.82
N GLU A 291 -5.21 15.12 -4.78
CA GLU A 291 -6.54 15.71 -4.86
C GLU A 291 -6.53 17.23 -4.57
N ARG A 292 -5.34 17.78 -4.18
CA ARG A 292 -5.14 19.20 -3.85
C ARG A 292 -3.94 19.76 -4.62
N LEU A 293 -4.14 20.78 -5.42
CA LEU A 293 -3.10 21.49 -6.18
C LEU A 293 -3.00 22.93 -5.67
N LEU A 294 -2.00 23.18 -4.81
CA LEU A 294 -1.73 24.50 -4.23
C LEU A 294 -0.80 25.28 -5.16
N VAL A 295 -1.32 26.31 -5.81
CA VAL A 295 -0.60 27.03 -6.86
C VAL A 295 -0.42 28.49 -6.48
N HIS A 296 0.83 28.98 -6.55
CA HIS A 296 1.14 30.37 -6.26
C HIS A 296 0.46 31.32 -7.25
N GLU A 297 -0.07 32.48 -6.76
CA GLU A 297 -0.83 33.46 -7.53
C GLU A 297 -0.13 33.92 -8.83
N ASP A 298 1.21 34.04 -8.82
CA ASP A 298 2.00 34.44 -10.00
C ASP A 298 2.00 33.39 -11.13
N ARG A 299 1.62 32.15 -10.82
CA ARG A 299 1.57 31.01 -11.75
C ARG A 299 0.16 30.45 -11.95
N TYR A 300 -0.79 30.89 -11.14
CA TYR A 300 -2.11 30.28 -11.03
C TYR A 300 -2.87 30.24 -12.36
N GLU A 301 -3.00 31.35 -13.04
CA GLU A 301 -3.75 31.44 -14.31
C GLU A 301 -3.08 30.61 -15.42
N GLU A 302 -1.72 30.64 -15.52
CA GLU A 302 -1.00 29.83 -16.51
C GLU A 302 -1.15 28.33 -16.22
N PHE A 303 -1.03 27.94 -14.96
CA PHE A 303 -1.20 26.56 -14.53
C PHE A 303 -2.62 26.07 -14.77
N LYS A 304 -3.61 26.85 -14.33
CA LYS A 304 -5.04 26.54 -14.47
C LYS A 304 -5.41 26.29 -15.94
N GLU A 305 -5.09 27.25 -16.84
CA GLU A 305 -5.40 27.11 -18.26
C GLU A 305 -4.83 25.79 -18.82
N ARG A 306 -3.55 25.54 -18.56
CA ARG A 306 -2.87 24.35 -19.09
C ARG A 306 -3.35 23.03 -18.46
N PHE A 307 -3.62 23.03 -17.15
CA PHE A 307 -4.09 21.83 -16.44
C PHE A 307 -5.52 21.47 -16.86
N VAL A 308 -6.40 22.46 -16.98
CA VAL A 308 -7.79 22.29 -17.43
C VAL A 308 -7.82 21.76 -18.86
N ASP A 309 -7.04 22.37 -19.78
CA ASP A 309 -6.96 21.89 -21.18
C ASP A 309 -6.58 20.40 -21.24
N VAL A 310 -5.62 19.94 -20.42
CA VAL A 310 -5.23 18.54 -20.39
C VAL A 310 -6.31 17.68 -19.72
N ALA A 311 -6.94 18.14 -18.64
CA ALA A 311 -7.98 17.38 -17.93
C ALA A 311 -9.24 17.16 -18.79
N GLU A 312 -9.59 18.15 -19.63
CA GLU A 312 -10.67 18.03 -20.62
C GLU A 312 -10.36 16.97 -21.70
N ASP A 313 -9.07 16.82 -22.08
CA ASP A 313 -8.61 15.94 -23.14
C ASP A 313 -8.08 14.57 -22.64
N VAL A 314 -8.12 14.28 -21.32
CA VAL A 314 -7.68 12.99 -20.79
C VAL A 314 -8.43 11.84 -21.48
N ALA A 315 -7.65 10.92 -22.09
CA ALA A 315 -8.20 9.74 -22.76
C ALA A 315 -8.75 8.74 -21.74
N VAL A 316 -10.08 8.69 -21.64
CA VAL A 316 -10.79 7.65 -20.89
C VAL A 316 -11.17 6.54 -21.87
N GLY A 317 -10.94 5.27 -21.53
CA GLY A 317 -11.20 4.20 -22.49
C GLY A 317 -10.91 2.79 -22.00
N ASP A 318 -10.96 1.82 -22.91
CA ASP A 318 -10.64 0.43 -22.62
C ASP A 318 -9.24 0.32 -22.00
N PRO A 319 -9.13 -0.15 -20.74
CA PRO A 319 -7.83 -0.21 -20.04
C PRO A 319 -6.84 -1.20 -20.67
N LEU A 320 -7.26 -2.06 -21.59
CA LEU A 320 -6.38 -2.97 -22.33
C LEU A 320 -5.74 -2.31 -23.56
N GLU A 321 -6.22 -1.13 -24.00
CA GLU A 321 -5.65 -0.39 -25.12
C GLU A 321 -4.50 0.51 -24.67
N GLU A 322 -3.38 0.52 -25.44
CA GLU A 322 -2.13 1.21 -25.07
C GLU A 322 -2.25 2.76 -25.03
N ASP A 323 -3.25 3.33 -25.69
CA ASP A 323 -3.48 4.78 -25.77
C ASP A 323 -4.50 5.30 -24.73
N THR A 324 -5.06 4.41 -23.92
CA THR A 324 -5.89 4.77 -22.77
C THR A 324 -5.03 5.38 -21.66
N PHE A 325 -5.48 6.50 -21.08
CA PHE A 325 -4.83 7.12 -19.93
C PHE A 325 -5.52 6.79 -18.60
N MET A 326 -6.86 6.75 -18.62
CA MET A 326 -7.72 6.43 -17.48
C MET A 326 -8.69 5.32 -17.86
N GLY A 327 -8.79 4.30 -17.00
CA GLY A 327 -9.84 3.28 -17.05
C GLY A 327 -11.04 3.64 -16.17
N PRO A 328 -11.91 2.66 -15.85
CA PRO A 328 -13.05 2.84 -14.96
C PRO A 328 -12.65 2.91 -13.47
N LEU A 329 -13.63 3.21 -12.62
CA LEU A 329 -13.56 2.94 -11.17
C LEU A 329 -13.78 1.45 -10.91
N ILE A 330 -13.39 0.99 -9.72
CA ILE A 330 -13.33 -0.44 -9.39
C ILE A 330 -14.71 -1.12 -9.31
N GLU A 331 -15.72 -0.45 -8.80
CA GLU A 331 -17.03 -1.04 -8.50
C GLU A 331 -18.12 0.02 -8.36
N PRO A 332 -19.43 -0.37 -8.39
CA PRO A 332 -20.53 0.58 -8.32
C PRO A 332 -20.56 1.44 -7.06
N ASP A 333 -20.28 0.87 -5.90
CA ASP A 333 -20.30 1.60 -4.62
C ASP A 333 -19.23 2.69 -4.60
N HIS A 334 -18.09 2.46 -5.29
CA HIS A 334 -17.04 3.45 -5.42
C HIS A 334 -17.38 4.54 -6.44
N GLU A 335 -18.06 4.18 -7.53
CA GLU A 335 -18.62 5.14 -8.50
C GLU A 335 -19.64 6.07 -7.81
N GLU A 336 -20.56 5.51 -7.00
CA GLU A 336 -21.52 6.29 -6.21
C GLU A 336 -20.79 7.25 -5.27
N LYS A 337 -19.77 6.77 -4.52
CA LYS A 337 -18.96 7.62 -3.63
C LYS A 337 -18.35 8.81 -4.37
N VAL A 338 -17.66 8.58 -5.51
CA VAL A 338 -17.01 9.64 -6.28
C VAL A 338 -18.04 10.64 -6.82
N THR A 339 -19.18 10.15 -7.30
CA THR A 339 -20.29 10.98 -7.79
C THR A 339 -20.89 11.83 -6.67
N ASP A 340 -21.11 11.26 -5.48
CA ASP A 340 -21.59 11.98 -4.31
C ASP A 340 -20.64 13.12 -3.91
N TYR A 341 -19.31 12.93 -3.99
CA TYR A 341 -18.35 14.00 -3.73
C TYR A 341 -18.33 15.07 -4.82
N ASN A 342 -18.57 14.72 -6.09
CA ASN A 342 -18.72 15.69 -7.16
C ASN A 342 -20.00 16.53 -6.95
N ASP A 343 -21.10 15.92 -6.49
CA ASP A 343 -22.33 16.62 -6.14
C ASP A 343 -22.14 17.49 -4.90
N LEU A 344 -21.44 16.99 -3.88
CA LEU A 344 -21.10 17.77 -2.70
C LEU A 344 -20.28 19.03 -3.05
N ALA A 345 -19.31 18.92 -3.96
CA ALA A 345 -18.54 20.07 -4.43
C ALA A 345 -19.47 21.15 -5.07
N ARG A 346 -20.46 20.72 -5.88
CA ARG A 346 -21.46 21.63 -6.44
C ARG A 346 -22.36 22.25 -5.36
N GLU A 347 -22.68 21.53 -4.30
CA GLU A 347 -23.45 22.00 -3.15
C GLU A 347 -22.66 22.99 -2.27
N GLU A 348 -21.35 22.80 -2.14
CA GLU A 348 -20.43 23.68 -1.41
C GLU A 348 -20.11 24.97 -2.20
N ASP A 349 -20.77 25.19 -3.35
CA ASP A 349 -20.68 26.41 -4.17
C ASP A 349 -19.28 26.72 -4.72
N VAL A 350 -18.47 25.67 -4.98
CA VAL A 350 -17.15 25.81 -5.61
C VAL A 350 -17.27 26.17 -7.09
N ASN A 351 -16.22 26.75 -7.67
CA ASN A 351 -16.19 27.04 -9.10
C ASN A 351 -15.71 25.83 -9.91
N VAL A 352 -16.64 25.07 -10.49
CA VAL A 352 -16.30 23.89 -11.31
C VAL A 352 -15.69 24.32 -12.64
N LEU A 353 -14.50 23.80 -12.95
CA LEU A 353 -13.73 24.08 -14.16
C LEU A 353 -13.87 22.99 -15.21
N VAL A 354 -13.78 21.72 -14.79
CA VAL A 354 -13.99 20.53 -15.62
C VAL A 354 -15.03 19.63 -14.96
N ASP A 355 -16.05 19.27 -15.71
CA ASP A 355 -17.11 18.38 -15.25
C ASP A 355 -17.31 17.24 -16.26
N ARG A 356 -16.52 16.20 -16.10
CA ARG A 356 -16.65 14.94 -16.85
C ARG A 356 -17.11 13.81 -15.94
N ALA A 357 -17.80 14.15 -14.85
CA ALA A 357 -18.33 13.16 -13.90
C ALA A 357 -19.27 12.15 -14.55
N GLU A 358 -20.05 12.59 -15.55
CA GLU A 358 -20.88 11.73 -16.37
C GLU A 358 -20.32 11.76 -17.80
N LEU A 359 -19.74 10.65 -18.25
CA LEU A 359 -19.28 10.50 -19.61
C LEU A 359 -20.45 10.25 -20.55
N ASP A 360 -20.44 10.86 -21.73
CA ASP A 360 -21.45 10.56 -22.73
C ASP A 360 -21.16 9.24 -23.47
N GLY A 361 -22.17 8.68 -24.14
CA GLY A 361 -22.03 7.37 -24.77
C GLY A 361 -21.08 7.32 -25.97
N GLU A 362 -20.48 8.48 -26.40
CA GLU A 362 -19.43 8.50 -27.41
C GLU A 362 -18.03 8.41 -26.77
N GLU A 363 -17.91 8.75 -25.47
CA GLU A 363 -16.66 8.67 -24.70
C GLU A 363 -16.44 7.27 -24.13
N ILE A 364 -17.53 6.52 -23.86
CA ILE A 364 -17.45 5.12 -23.39
C ILE A 364 -17.20 4.18 -24.59
N PRO A 365 -16.20 3.30 -24.55
CA PRO A 365 -15.92 2.36 -25.62
C PRO A 365 -17.13 1.45 -25.94
N GLU A 366 -17.35 1.10 -27.22
CA GLU A 366 -18.43 0.19 -27.65
C GLU A 366 -18.31 -1.17 -26.95
N GLY A 367 -19.38 -1.60 -26.27
CA GLY A 367 -19.41 -2.86 -25.52
C GLY A 367 -18.92 -2.74 -24.07
N HIS A 368 -18.72 -1.50 -23.59
CA HIS A 368 -18.30 -1.20 -22.22
C HIS A 368 -19.35 -0.38 -21.44
N GLU A 369 -20.59 -0.38 -21.92
CA GLU A 369 -21.67 0.44 -21.36
C GLU A 369 -22.09 0.04 -19.93
N ASP A 370 -21.74 -1.18 -19.50
CA ASP A 370 -22.02 -1.71 -18.16
C ASP A 370 -20.84 -1.47 -17.17
N GLY A 371 -19.80 -0.73 -17.59
CA GLY A 371 -18.63 -0.39 -16.75
C GLY A 371 -18.87 0.84 -15.87
N HIS A 372 -17.93 1.08 -14.92
CA HIS A 372 -18.01 2.14 -13.91
C HIS A 372 -17.19 3.37 -14.33
N TRP A 373 -17.75 4.16 -15.25
CA TRP A 373 -17.03 5.22 -15.94
C TRP A 373 -17.25 6.59 -15.37
N VAL A 374 -16.17 7.24 -14.94
CA VAL A 374 -16.11 8.65 -14.59
C VAL A 374 -14.89 9.32 -15.23
N GLY A 375 -15.01 10.55 -15.62
CA GLY A 375 -13.90 11.37 -16.09
C GLY A 375 -13.42 12.36 -15.03
N PRO A 376 -12.42 13.20 -15.35
CA PRO A 376 -11.92 14.23 -14.45
C PRO A 376 -13.00 15.21 -13.98
N PHE A 377 -12.98 15.49 -12.67
CA PHE A 377 -13.74 16.57 -12.04
C PHE A 377 -12.76 17.55 -11.38
N VAL A 378 -12.71 18.78 -11.87
CA VAL A 378 -11.76 19.80 -11.42
C VAL A 378 -12.50 21.06 -11.02
N TYR A 379 -12.16 21.63 -9.86
CA TYR A 379 -12.79 22.83 -9.33
C TYR A 379 -11.77 23.75 -8.63
N GLU A 380 -12.12 25.04 -8.53
CA GLU A 380 -11.42 26.02 -7.71
C GLU A 380 -12.12 26.15 -6.36
N ALA A 381 -11.33 26.25 -5.30
CA ALA A 381 -11.79 26.56 -3.95
C ALA A 381 -10.82 27.52 -3.26
N ASP A 382 -11.31 28.27 -2.28
CA ASP A 382 -10.45 29.07 -1.42
C ASP A 382 -9.76 28.13 -0.41
N PRO A 383 -8.43 28.16 -0.30
CA PRO A 383 -7.73 27.29 0.64
C PRO A 383 -8.03 27.58 2.11
N GLU A 384 -8.61 28.75 2.45
CA GLU A 384 -9.03 29.09 3.82
C GLU A 384 -10.45 28.57 4.15
N ASP A 385 -11.20 28.05 3.16
CA ASP A 385 -12.53 27.48 3.38
C ASP A 385 -12.44 26.04 3.90
N ASP A 386 -13.13 25.77 5.01
CA ASP A 386 -13.22 24.43 5.61
C ASP A 386 -14.26 23.57 4.87
N LEU A 387 -13.96 23.23 3.60
CA LEU A 387 -14.82 22.41 2.76
C LEU A 387 -14.49 20.92 2.93
N ARG A 388 -15.52 20.09 3.00
CA ARG A 388 -15.34 18.63 3.07
C ARG A 388 -14.60 18.10 1.85
N VAL A 389 -14.91 18.59 0.67
CA VAL A 389 -14.30 18.15 -0.59
C VAL A 389 -12.79 18.45 -0.68
N THR A 390 -12.27 19.44 0.07
CA THR A 390 -10.84 19.76 0.12
C THR A 390 -10.09 19.04 1.24
N HIS A 391 -10.79 18.39 2.20
CA HIS A 391 -10.19 17.77 3.38
C HIS A 391 -10.43 16.26 3.48
N GLU A 392 -11.53 15.73 2.92
CA GLU A 392 -11.84 14.31 2.92
C GLU A 392 -11.30 13.59 1.67
N GLU A 393 -10.83 12.37 1.80
CA GLU A 393 -10.32 11.55 0.69
C GLU A 393 -11.46 11.05 -0.20
N VAL A 394 -11.40 11.38 -1.49
CA VAL A 394 -12.38 10.92 -2.49
C VAL A 394 -11.96 9.61 -3.12
N PHE A 395 -10.67 9.44 -3.39
CA PHE A 395 -10.08 8.27 -4.04
C PHE A 395 -10.55 8.07 -5.48
N GLY A 396 -10.66 9.17 -6.22
CA GLY A 396 -11.16 9.24 -7.59
C GLY A 396 -10.54 10.44 -8.35
N PRO A 397 -10.93 10.68 -9.60
CA PRO A 397 -10.39 11.76 -10.43
C PRO A 397 -11.02 13.13 -10.08
N HIS A 398 -10.97 13.49 -8.79
CA HIS A 398 -11.61 14.66 -8.16
C HIS A 398 -10.53 15.57 -7.59
N VAL A 399 -10.39 16.81 -8.13
CA VAL A 399 -9.21 17.66 -7.89
C VAL A 399 -9.60 19.09 -7.59
N ALA A 400 -9.07 19.62 -6.47
CA ALA A 400 -9.16 21.01 -6.08
C ALA A 400 -7.95 21.83 -6.55
N LEU A 401 -8.15 22.93 -7.23
CA LEU A 401 -7.17 23.98 -7.44
C LEU A 401 -7.31 25.03 -6.34
N LEU A 402 -6.22 25.25 -5.59
CA LEU A 402 -6.16 26.15 -4.44
C LEU A 402 -5.10 27.22 -4.70
N GLU A 403 -5.51 28.48 -4.85
CA GLU A 403 -4.60 29.60 -5.05
C GLU A 403 -4.03 30.07 -3.71
N TYR A 404 -2.71 30.32 -3.63
CA TYR A 404 -2.08 30.96 -2.48
C TYR A 404 -1.17 32.12 -2.89
N SER A 405 -0.99 33.12 -2.02
CA SER A 405 -0.31 34.36 -2.35
C SER A 405 0.96 34.64 -1.55
N GLY A 406 1.25 33.84 -0.56
CA GLY A 406 2.38 34.01 0.34
C GLY A 406 3.67 33.34 -0.12
N ASP A 407 4.54 33.11 0.84
CA ASP A 407 5.81 32.40 0.61
C ASP A 407 5.66 30.88 0.81
N ILE A 408 6.78 30.17 0.77
CA ILE A 408 6.80 28.71 0.94
C ILE A 408 6.29 28.27 2.31
N GLU A 409 6.41 29.11 3.33
CA GLU A 409 5.92 28.85 4.68
C GLU A 409 4.39 28.71 4.66
N GLU A 410 3.67 29.64 4.01
CA GLU A 410 2.21 29.59 3.85
C GLU A 410 1.80 28.36 3.03
N ALA A 411 2.48 28.11 1.91
CA ALA A 411 2.18 26.94 1.07
C ALA A 411 2.27 25.62 1.85
N VAL A 412 3.27 25.48 2.72
CA VAL A 412 3.45 24.29 3.55
C VAL A 412 2.42 24.22 4.69
N GLU A 413 2.02 25.37 5.27
CA GLU A 413 0.93 25.41 6.24
C GLU A 413 -0.39 24.92 5.62
N LEU A 414 -0.74 25.43 4.44
CA LEU A 414 -1.92 24.99 3.68
C LEU A 414 -1.83 23.52 3.24
N HIS A 415 -0.64 23.07 2.84
CA HIS A 415 -0.43 21.67 2.49
C HIS A 415 -0.67 20.75 3.70
N ASN A 416 -0.19 21.14 4.87
CA ASN A 416 -0.32 20.39 6.11
C ASN A 416 -1.72 20.45 6.74
N ASP A 417 -2.59 21.38 6.28
CA ASP A 417 -3.95 21.55 6.79
C ASP A 417 -4.88 20.43 6.30
N THR A 418 -4.62 19.24 6.80
CA THR A 418 -5.41 18.03 6.60
C THR A 418 -5.13 17.05 7.74
N GLU A 419 -6.08 16.19 8.04
CA GLU A 419 -5.91 15.11 9.01
C GLU A 419 -5.00 13.98 8.52
N TYR A 420 -4.66 13.99 7.24
CA TYR A 420 -3.82 13.00 6.56
C TYR A 420 -2.36 13.49 6.41
N GLY A 421 -1.47 12.56 6.06
CA GLY A 421 -0.07 12.87 5.83
C GLY A 421 0.67 11.71 5.17
N LEU A 422 0.18 11.26 3.99
CA LEU A 422 0.84 10.18 3.26
C LEU A 422 1.89 10.73 2.29
N ALA A 423 1.47 11.46 1.27
CA ALA A 423 2.36 11.93 0.22
C ALA A 423 2.18 13.42 -0.08
N GLY A 424 3.21 14.04 -0.63
CA GLY A 424 3.15 15.39 -1.15
C GLY A 424 4.31 15.70 -2.07
N ALA A 425 4.10 16.65 -2.98
CA ALA A 425 5.16 17.11 -3.88
C ALA A 425 5.31 18.63 -3.85
N ILE A 426 6.52 19.08 -4.19
CA ILE A 426 6.82 20.48 -4.47
C ILE A 426 7.45 20.60 -5.85
N ILE A 427 6.95 21.54 -6.64
CA ILE A 427 7.52 21.91 -7.94
C ILE A 427 8.13 23.32 -7.82
N SER A 428 9.44 23.40 -7.88
CA SER A 428 10.20 24.65 -7.75
C SER A 428 11.61 24.52 -8.34
N GLU A 429 12.15 25.58 -8.93
CA GLU A 429 13.55 25.69 -9.29
C GLU A 429 14.42 26.30 -8.15
N ASP A 430 13.79 26.87 -7.09
CA ASP A 430 14.53 27.32 -5.90
C ASP A 430 14.75 26.18 -4.89
N TYR A 431 15.98 25.73 -4.76
CA TYR A 431 16.37 24.68 -3.82
C TYR A 431 16.03 25.00 -2.34
N ARG A 432 15.86 26.30 -1.98
CA ARG A 432 15.50 26.70 -0.61
C ARG A 432 14.06 26.37 -0.31
N GLU A 433 13.17 26.55 -1.27
CA GLU A 433 11.77 26.15 -1.15
C GLU A 433 11.64 24.64 -1.06
N ILE A 434 12.36 23.89 -1.92
CA ILE A 434 12.40 22.41 -1.86
C ILE A 434 12.91 21.94 -0.49
N ASN A 435 13.98 22.56 0.04
CA ASN A 435 14.50 22.18 1.34
C ASN A 435 13.52 22.54 2.48
N TYR A 436 12.82 23.67 2.38
CA TYR A 436 11.83 24.05 3.37
C TYR A 436 10.66 23.06 3.39
N PHE A 437 10.12 22.71 2.23
CA PHE A 437 9.08 21.70 2.10
C PHE A 437 9.52 20.35 2.68
N ARG A 438 10.71 19.86 2.31
CA ARG A 438 11.26 18.61 2.83
C ARG A 438 11.33 18.57 4.36
N ASP A 439 11.70 19.70 4.99
CA ASP A 439 11.96 19.77 6.42
C ASP A 439 10.68 20.08 7.24
N ASN A 440 9.59 20.54 6.61
CA ASN A 440 8.39 21.03 7.31
C ASN A 440 7.07 20.39 6.83
N ALA A 441 7.02 19.68 5.70
CA ALA A 441 5.83 18.97 5.29
C ALA A 441 5.58 17.77 6.22
N GLU A 442 4.35 17.63 6.69
CA GLU A 442 3.93 16.56 7.62
C GLU A 442 3.43 15.33 6.85
N ILE A 443 4.34 14.70 6.11
CA ILE A 443 4.08 13.57 5.22
C ILE A 443 5.13 12.47 5.37
N GLY A 444 4.77 11.26 4.99
CA GLY A 444 5.72 10.13 4.93
C GLY A 444 6.53 10.07 3.65
N LEU A 445 5.97 10.56 2.53
CA LEU A 445 6.54 10.48 1.18
C LEU A 445 6.63 11.89 0.58
N ALA A 446 7.84 12.41 0.39
CA ALA A 446 8.08 13.74 -0.16
C ALA A 446 8.75 13.67 -1.54
N TYR A 447 8.20 14.38 -2.50
CA TYR A 447 8.69 14.45 -3.88
C TYR A 447 9.10 15.87 -4.26
N GLY A 448 10.25 16.04 -4.88
CA GLY A 448 10.69 17.33 -5.42
C GLY A 448 10.82 17.27 -6.93
N ASN A 449 10.09 18.11 -7.66
CA ASN A 449 10.04 18.16 -9.12
C ASN A 449 9.67 16.81 -9.76
N LEU A 450 8.77 16.09 -9.11
CA LEU A 450 8.24 14.79 -9.52
C LEU A 450 6.75 14.71 -9.16
N PRO A 451 5.98 13.83 -9.82
CA PRO A 451 4.63 13.51 -9.35
C PRO A 451 4.66 12.79 -7.99
N CYS A 452 3.54 12.82 -7.27
CA CYS A 452 3.38 12.08 -6.00
C CYS A 452 3.31 10.57 -6.17
N ILE A 453 3.27 10.07 -7.40
CA ILE A 453 3.18 8.65 -7.74
C ILE A 453 4.56 8.05 -7.99
N GLY A 454 4.69 6.77 -7.68
CA GLY A 454 5.93 6.02 -7.78
C GLY A 454 6.55 5.78 -6.39
N ALA A 455 6.97 4.56 -6.16
CA ALA A 455 7.61 4.15 -4.93
C ALA A 455 8.91 3.41 -5.23
N GLU A 456 9.88 3.57 -4.34
CA GLU A 456 11.12 2.82 -4.38
C GLU A 456 11.18 1.87 -3.18
N VAL A 457 11.14 0.57 -3.43
CA VAL A 457 11.02 -0.48 -2.41
C VAL A 457 12.10 -0.46 -1.32
N GLN A 458 13.25 0.17 -1.61
CA GLN A 458 14.35 0.37 -0.66
C GLN A 458 14.18 1.60 0.24
N LEU A 459 13.15 2.42 0.03
CA LEU A 459 12.77 3.52 0.90
C LEU A 459 11.60 3.13 1.81
N PRO A 460 11.40 3.80 2.95
CA PRO A 460 10.18 3.63 3.73
C PRO A 460 8.95 4.03 2.90
N PHE A 461 7.88 3.26 3.02
CA PHE A 461 6.57 3.65 2.52
C PHE A 461 5.58 3.61 3.69
N GLY A 462 4.98 4.77 3.99
CA GLY A 462 4.03 4.90 5.09
C GLY A 462 3.74 6.34 5.44
N GLY A 463 2.54 6.57 5.97
CA GLY A 463 2.04 7.89 6.32
C GLY A 463 2.22 8.26 7.79
N VAL A 464 2.00 9.55 8.07
CA VAL A 464 1.83 10.12 9.42
C VAL A 464 0.38 10.56 9.61
N LYS A 465 0.01 11.06 10.77
CA LYS A 465 -1.37 11.46 11.12
C LYS A 465 -2.34 10.28 10.90
N LYS A 466 -3.48 10.51 10.23
CA LYS A 466 -4.48 9.46 9.90
C LYS A 466 -4.07 8.56 8.73
N SER A 467 -2.96 8.84 8.05
CA SER A 467 -2.53 8.03 6.90
C SER A 467 -1.79 6.75 7.27
N GLY A 468 -1.37 6.58 8.50
CA GLY A 468 -0.77 5.31 8.89
C GLY A 468 -0.02 5.28 10.21
N ASN A 469 0.38 4.07 10.56
CA ASN A 469 1.28 3.79 11.67
C ASN A 469 2.13 2.55 11.36
N GLY A 470 3.33 2.47 11.93
CA GLY A 470 4.15 1.26 11.91
C GLY A 470 4.77 0.87 10.57
N TYR A 471 4.52 1.58 9.48
CA TYR A 471 5.11 1.34 8.16
C TYR A 471 5.01 -0.13 7.72
N PRO A 472 3.82 -0.63 7.35
CA PRO A 472 3.63 -2.05 7.00
C PRO A 472 4.17 -2.40 5.61
N SER A 473 4.72 -1.45 4.88
CA SER A 473 5.05 -1.59 3.46
C SER A 473 6.52 -1.31 3.16
N ALA A 474 7.02 -1.91 2.09
CA ALA A 474 8.37 -1.76 1.58
C ALA A 474 9.45 -2.12 2.64
N ARG A 475 10.57 -1.44 2.63
CA ARG A 475 11.72 -1.74 3.48
C ARG A 475 11.41 -1.78 4.98
N GLU A 476 10.58 -0.86 5.47
CA GLU A 476 10.42 -0.66 6.92
C GLU A 476 9.47 -1.69 7.57
N VAL A 477 8.80 -2.54 6.79
CA VAL A 477 7.99 -3.64 7.32
C VAL A 477 8.78 -4.53 8.28
N ILE A 478 10.12 -4.59 8.14
CA ILE A 478 11.01 -5.32 9.04
C ILE A 478 10.83 -4.92 10.52
N GLU A 479 10.47 -3.65 10.77
CA GLU A 479 10.24 -3.14 12.12
C GLU A 479 8.93 -3.67 12.73
N ALA A 480 7.94 -3.95 11.91
CA ALA A 480 6.66 -4.49 12.32
C ALA A 480 6.71 -6.01 12.53
N VAL A 481 7.53 -6.73 11.75
CA VAL A 481 7.54 -8.20 11.73
C VAL A 481 8.70 -8.83 12.51
N THR A 482 9.54 -8.02 13.17
CA THR A 482 10.64 -8.54 13.99
C THR A 482 10.66 -7.93 15.39
N GLU A 483 11.14 -8.70 16.35
CA GLU A 483 11.46 -8.25 17.70
C GLU A 483 12.97 -8.05 17.85
N ARG A 484 13.36 -7.08 18.71
CA ARG A 484 14.76 -6.77 18.98
C ARG A 484 15.17 -7.30 20.37
N THR A 485 16.24 -8.09 20.40
CA THR A 485 16.86 -8.53 21.66
C THR A 485 18.21 -7.90 21.82
N ALA A 486 18.44 -7.23 22.95
CA ALA A 486 19.74 -6.71 23.32
C ALA A 486 20.55 -7.81 24.03
N TRP A 487 21.71 -8.15 23.47
CA TRP A 487 22.63 -9.14 24.02
C TRP A 487 23.86 -8.47 24.60
N THR A 488 24.23 -8.89 25.82
CA THR A 488 25.50 -8.51 26.44
C THR A 488 26.19 -9.79 26.91
N LEU A 489 27.31 -10.12 26.31
CA LEU A 489 28.12 -11.29 26.66
C LEU A 489 29.38 -10.85 27.41
N ASN A 490 29.66 -11.50 28.54
CA ASN A 490 30.88 -11.27 29.27
C ASN A 490 31.93 -12.32 28.88
N ASN A 491 33.01 -11.85 28.25
CA ASN A 491 34.15 -12.66 27.82
C ASN A 491 35.39 -12.46 28.74
N SER A 492 35.21 -11.76 29.88
CA SER A 492 36.30 -11.48 30.84
C SER A 492 36.24 -12.42 32.03
N GLU A 493 37.37 -12.54 32.76
CA GLU A 493 37.43 -13.17 34.06
C GLU A 493 36.80 -12.22 35.11
N GLY A 494 35.71 -12.61 35.72
CA GLY A 494 34.95 -11.82 36.70
C GLY A 494 33.73 -11.10 36.12
N ILE A 495 32.83 -10.72 37.01
CA ILE A 495 31.56 -10.07 36.68
C ILE A 495 31.68 -8.56 36.95
N GLN A 496 31.64 -7.75 35.90
CA GLN A 496 31.51 -6.30 35.99
C GLN A 496 30.16 -5.89 35.37
N MET A 497 29.43 -5.10 36.07
CA MET A 497 28.13 -4.59 35.63
C MET A 497 28.24 -3.14 35.18
N ALA A 498 27.42 -2.74 34.22
CA ALA A 498 27.29 -1.33 33.83
C ALA A 498 26.82 -0.47 35.02
N GLN A 499 26.98 0.84 34.90
CA GLN A 499 26.62 1.86 35.93
C GLN A 499 27.34 1.66 37.29
N GLY A 500 28.49 0.98 37.32
CA GLY A 500 29.32 0.82 38.48
C GLY A 500 28.69 -0.06 39.59
N LEU A 501 27.65 -0.85 39.26
CA LEU A 501 27.12 -1.82 40.21
C LEU A 501 28.15 -2.96 40.38
N SER A 502 28.63 -3.11 41.62
CA SER A 502 29.47 -4.24 42.02
C SER A 502 28.86 -4.86 43.28
N ALA A 503 28.79 -6.18 43.31
CA ALA A 503 28.48 -6.92 44.51
C ALA A 503 29.58 -7.99 44.71
N ASP A 504 30.27 -7.92 45.86
CA ASP A 504 31.12 -9.01 46.32
C ASP A 504 30.21 -10.13 46.83
N ILE A 505 29.79 -11.02 45.92
CA ILE A 505 29.13 -12.23 46.31
C ILE A 505 30.23 -13.31 46.41
N THR A 506 30.68 -13.57 47.62
CA THR A 506 31.51 -14.74 47.87
C THR A 506 30.61 -15.98 47.84
N THR A 507 30.68 -16.75 46.75
CA THR A 507 30.18 -18.11 46.74
C THR A 507 31.20 -19.02 47.41
N ASP A 508 31.28 -18.97 48.77
CA ASP A 508 32.00 -19.99 49.54
C ASP A 508 31.16 -21.27 49.46
N GLY A 509 31.50 -22.10 48.54
CA GLY A 509 31.01 -23.47 48.39
C GLY A 509 32.19 -24.37 48.18
N ASP A 510 32.73 -24.90 49.28
CA ASP A 510 33.57 -26.13 49.27
C ASP A 510 32.83 -27.33 48.72
#